data_5e42f9cbefebe4207ca4f61411d5f049
#
_entry.id   5e42f9cbefebe4207ca4f61411d5f049
#
_cell.length_a   1.000
_cell.length_b   1.000
_cell.length_c   1.000
_cell.angle_alpha   90.00
_cell.angle_beta   90.00
_cell.angle_gamma   90.00
#
_symmetry.space_group_name_H-M   'P 1'
#
loop_
_entity.id
_entity.type
_entity.pdbx_description
1 polymer ?
#
loop_
_entity_poly.entity_id
_entity_poly.type
_entity_poly.pdbx_seq_one_letter_code
_entity_poly.pdbx_strand_id
1 'polypeptide(L)'
;MSRILYPIIATALVTIAPFLLTFEKGQNVVHGLLCYSIFGLLLLFVYVRESQAKSKKVCLALIAVLVAATSFLDLKNILSANHGNLSWYWIIPLVSTAIAIVLLKETRKISLNGISFIMFVSMGVNIVAANFFPSQPVFEMPVLRFMTSSFRAPSERIGLTEDLKKRYNAVDSAMVSRLYVDSSRNNVMILVESWGIPIDTNFFNDEMKIFEGCLNFAGTHSRIYSRTRGAEREDLVDSIIKNENGSRDSVFIPAVLSNKGFKSVFMFGGDSSIQHRDRYIHRMGFDEVVFTKEISSDSVIALKIDSMLKDSTSKTFVAWTTRDTQFPMGDDAATVEKIYFEKMFNTLKIVAELAKKHPETRFIVQGDHEPILSPQEFRQKFYRRWVPYVVLN
;
A
#
# COMPACT_ATOMS: atom_id res chain seq x y z
N MET A 1 21.22 -1.63 -35.41
CA MET A 1 20.09 -1.08 -34.62
C MET A 1 18.97 -2.09 -34.39
N SER A 2 18.51 -2.87 -35.38
CA SER A 2 17.43 -3.84 -35.24
C SER A 2 17.63 -4.97 -34.20
N ARG A 3 18.89 -5.29 -33.82
CA ARG A 3 19.19 -6.37 -32.87
C ARG A 3 18.78 -6.08 -31.42
N ILE A 4 18.81 -4.81 -31.01
CA ILE A 4 18.54 -4.37 -29.63
C ILE A 4 17.28 -3.53 -29.58
N LEU A 5 17.08 -2.63 -30.54
CA LEU A 5 15.97 -1.68 -30.54
C LEU A 5 14.61 -2.40 -30.59
N TYR A 6 14.44 -3.40 -31.44
CA TYR A 6 13.17 -4.12 -31.53
C TYR A 6 12.83 -4.90 -30.26
N PRO A 7 13.75 -5.64 -29.60
CA PRO A 7 13.48 -6.23 -28.29
C PRO A 7 13.14 -5.21 -27.20
N ILE A 8 13.75 -4.01 -27.19
CA ILE A 8 13.40 -2.94 -26.25
C ILE A 8 11.99 -2.44 -26.49
N ILE A 9 11.65 -2.11 -27.75
CA ILE A 9 10.29 -1.67 -28.12
C ILE A 9 9.26 -2.77 -27.82
N ALA A 10 9.56 -4.03 -28.14
CA ALA A 10 8.69 -5.16 -27.83
C ALA A 10 8.46 -5.31 -26.33
N THR A 11 9.52 -5.14 -25.52
CA THR A 11 9.40 -5.16 -24.05
C THR A 11 8.49 -4.03 -23.55
N ALA A 12 8.69 -2.82 -24.07
CA ALA A 12 7.86 -1.67 -23.70
C ALA A 12 6.38 -1.88 -24.08
N LEU A 13 6.12 -2.47 -25.25
CA LEU A 13 4.76 -2.80 -25.70
C LEU A 13 4.09 -3.85 -24.84
N VAL A 14 4.83 -4.83 -24.34
CA VAL A 14 4.28 -5.90 -23.47
C VAL A 14 4.11 -5.44 -22.02
N THR A 15 4.90 -4.51 -21.54
CA THR A 15 4.95 -4.15 -20.12
C THR A 15 4.43 -2.75 -19.82
N ILE A 16 4.92 -1.72 -20.51
CA ILE A 16 4.63 -0.31 -20.19
C ILE A 16 3.23 0.09 -20.64
N ALA A 17 2.77 -0.36 -21.81
CA ALA A 17 1.47 0.03 -22.33
C ALA A 17 0.31 -0.39 -21.39
N PRO A 18 0.23 -1.63 -20.89
CA PRO A 18 -0.73 -2.01 -19.88
C PRO A 18 -0.56 -1.24 -18.57
N PHE A 19 0.67 -0.97 -18.14
CA PHE A 19 0.96 -0.20 -16.94
C PHE A 19 0.37 1.22 -17.00
N LEU A 20 0.55 1.94 -18.09
CA LEU A 20 0.01 3.29 -18.25
C LEU A 20 -1.51 3.34 -18.13
N LEU A 21 -2.21 2.26 -18.51
CA LEU A 21 -3.66 2.17 -18.39
C LEU A 21 -4.16 1.89 -16.96
N THR A 22 -3.32 1.29 -16.13
CA THR A 22 -3.67 0.92 -14.75
C THR A 22 -3.11 1.89 -13.71
N PHE A 23 -2.19 2.76 -14.11
CA PHE A 23 -1.45 3.65 -13.22
C PHE A 23 -2.37 4.63 -12.47
N GLU A 24 -3.30 5.29 -13.14
CA GLU A 24 -4.22 6.25 -12.53
C GLU A 24 -5.12 5.63 -11.46
N LYS A 25 -5.31 4.31 -11.48
CA LYS A 25 -6.14 3.57 -10.52
C LYS A 25 -5.34 2.95 -9.38
N GLY A 26 -4.08 3.35 -9.19
CA GLY A 26 -3.23 2.91 -8.08
C GLY A 26 -2.81 1.45 -8.12
N GLN A 27 -2.99 0.75 -9.24
CA GLN A 27 -2.59 -0.63 -9.41
C GLN A 27 -1.26 -0.72 -10.16
N ASN A 28 -0.18 -0.72 -9.42
CA ASN A 28 1.17 -0.91 -9.96
C ASN A 28 1.42 -2.40 -10.19
N VAL A 29 1.23 -2.85 -11.43
CA VAL A 29 1.44 -4.25 -11.82
C VAL A 29 2.84 -4.44 -12.39
N VAL A 30 3.34 -3.45 -13.08
CA VAL A 30 4.64 -3.53 -13.74
C VAL A 30 5.71 -2.98 -12.82
N HIS A 31 6.49 -3.90 -12.27
CA HIS A 31 7.72 -3.57 -11.57
C HIS A 31 8.90 -3.67 -12.53
N GLY A 32 9.97 -2.92 -12.28
CA GLY A 32 11.18 -2.96 -13.09
C GLY A 32 11.75 -4.38 -13.26
N LEU A 33 11.62 -5.24 -12.24
CA LEU A 33 11.98 -6.65 -12.36
C LEU A 33 11.18 -7.38 -13.42
N LEU A 34 9.88 -7.12 -13.56
CA LEU A 34 9.04 -7.74 -14.59
C LEU A 34 9.46 -7.26 -15.98
N CYS A 35 9.65 -5.95 -16.17
CA CYS A 35 10.17 -5.40 -17.43
C CYS A 35 11.51 -6.02 -17.80
N TYR A 36 12.42 -6.13 -16.85
CA TYR A 36 13.74 -6.72 -17.05
C TYR A 36 13.64 -8.21 -17.41
N SER A 37 12.80 -8.97 -16.73
CA SER A 37 12.59 -10.39 -17.00
C SER A 37 11.97 -10.63 -18.37
N ILE A 38 10.95 -9.86 -18.75
CA ILE A 38 10.33 -9.93 -20.06
C ILE A 38 11.35 -9.57 -21.15
N PHE A 39 12.15 -8.53 -20.95
CA PHE A 39 13.21 -8.17 -21.91
C PHE A 39 14.18 -9.33 -22.11
N GLY A 40 14.63 -9.98 -21.04
CA GLY A 40 15.50 -11.17 -21.12
C GLY A 40 14.82 -12.34 -21.85
N LEU A 41 13.55 -12.62 -21.58
CA LEU A 41 12.78 -13.68 -22.25
C LEU A 41 12.61 -13.40 -23.74
N LEU A 42 12.37 -12.15 -24.15
CA LEU A 42 12.25 -11.77 -25.55
C LEU A 42 13.59 -11.87 -26.30
N LEU A 43 14.71 -11.50 -25.66
CA LEU A 43 16.05 -11.72 -26.22
C LEU A 43 16.35 -13.21 -26.36
N LEU A 44 15.99 -14.02 -25.36
CA LEU A 44 16.14 -15.47 -25.39
C LEU A 44 15.27 -16.11 -26.48
N PHE A 45 14.04 -15.60 -26.68
CA PHE A 45 13.18 -16.02 -27.79
C PHE A 45 13.86 -15.81 -29.14
N VAL A 46 14.47 -14.66 -29.37
CA VAL A 46 15.21 -14.35 -30.62
C VAL A 46 16.39 -15.32 -30.79
N TYR A 47 17.14 -15.61 -29.73
CA TYR A 47 18.25 -16.54 -29.75
C TYR A 47 17.77 -17.97 -30.08
N VAL A 48 16.76 -18.49 -29.38
CA VAL A 48 16.25 -19.85 -29.53
C VAL A 48 15.59 -20.05 -30.90
N ARG A 49 14.91 -19.02 -31.44
CA ARG A 49 14.33 -19.06 -32.76
C ARG A 49 15.33 -19.42 -33.86
N GLU A 50 16.56 -18.94 -33.74
CA GLU A 50 17.65 -19.18 -34.69
C GLU A 50 18.51 -20.40 -34.35
N SER A 51 18.23 -21.08 -33.21
CA SER A 51 18.97 -22.25 -32.78
C SER A 51 18.62 -23.50 -33.58
N GLN A 52 19.59 -24.39 -33.79
CA GLN A 52 19.43 -25.72 -34.36
C GLN A 52 19.10 -26.80 -33.33
N ALA A 53 18.91 -26.44 -32.06
CA ALA A 53 18.71 -27.38 -30.97
C ALA A 53 17.41 -28.20 -31.13
N LYS A 54 17.47 -29.50 -30.81
CA LYS A 54 16.29 -30.40 -30.82
C LYS A 54 15.17 -29.91 -29.88
N SER A 55 15.53 -29.24 -28.78
CA SER A 55 14.60 -28.67 -27.77
C SER A 55 14.00 -27.31 -28.18
N LYS A 56 14.33 -26.77 -29.35
CA LYS A 56 13.90 -25.43 -29.80
C LYS A 56 12.39 -25.20 -29.65
N LYS A 57 11.56 -26.15 -30.11
CA LYS A 57 10.09 -26.02 -30.04
C LYS A 57 9.58 -25.92 -28.61
N VAL A 58 10.16 -26.74 -27.71
CA VAL A 58 9.79 -26.74 -26.29
C VAL A 58 10.21 -25.42 -25.63
N CYS A 59 11.41 -24.95 -25.85
CA CYS A 59 11.89 -23.67 -25.32
C CYS A 59 11.05 -22.49 -25.80
N LEU A 60 10.71 -22.43 -27.09
CA LEU A 60 9.84 -21.39 -27.65
C LEU A 60 8.43 -21.43 -27.04
N ALA A 61 7.87 -22.64 -26.86
CA ALA A 61 6.58 -22.79 -26.22
C ALA A 61 6.61 -22.31 -24.75
N LEU A 62 7.64 -22.66 -23.99
CA LEU A 62 7.79 -22.20 -22.60
C LEU A 62 7.91 -20.68 -22.53
N ILE A 63 8.71 -20.06 -23.38
CA ILE A 63 8.86 -18.60 -23.41
C ILE A 63 7.51 -17.95 -23.79
N ALA A 64 6.81 -18.49 -24.78
CA ALA A 64 5.50 -18.00 -25.18
C ALA A 64 4.47 -18.10 -24.04
N VAL A 65 4.46 -19.19 -23.28
CA VAL A 65 3.60 -19.36 -22.10
C VAL A 65 3.93 -18.34 -21.01
N LEU A 66 5.21 -18.09 -20.74
CA LEU A 66 5.62 -17.09 -19.73
C LEU A 66 5.21 -15.67 -20.14
N VAL A 67 5.39 -15.30 -21.42
CA VAL A 67 4.95 -14.00 -21.94
C VAL A 67 3.43 -13.88 -21.92
N ALA A 68 2.71 -14.95 -22.32
CA ALA A 68 1.25 -14.97 -22.27
C ALA A 68 0.71 -14.88 -20.83
N ALA A 69 1.36 -15.54 -19.86
CA ALA A 69 1.01 -15.42 -18.45
C ALA A 69 1.15 -13.99 -17.94
N THR A 70 2.18 -13.25 -18.38
CA THR A 70 2.35 -11.83 -18.07
C THR A 70 1.21 -11.00 -18.64
N SER A 71 0.88 -11.20 -19.92
CA SER A 71 -0.25 -10.50 -20.56
C SER A 71 -1.59 -10.82 -19.90
N PHE A 72 -1.78 -12.06 -19.43
CA PHE A 72 -2.96 -12.45 -18.66
C PHE A 72 -3.05 -11.75 -17.29
N LEU A 73 -1.92 -11.58 -16.60
CA LEU A 73 -1.87 -10.81 -15.36
C LEU A 73 -2.25 -9.35 -15.60
N ASP A 74 -1.75 -8.74 -16.67
CA ASP A 74 -2.09 -7.38 -17.06
C ASP A 74 -3.58 -7.25 -17.38
N LEU A 75 -4.14 -8.17 -18.15
CA LEU A 75 -5.58 -8.21 -18.45
C LEU A 75 -6.41 -8.34 -17.16
N LYS A 76 -6.05 -9.24 -16.26
CA LYS A 76 -6.70 -9.41 -14.96
C LYS A 76 -6.68 -8.11 -14.15
N ASN A 77 -5.57 -7.37 -14.18
CA ASN A 77 -5.44 -6.12 -13.44
C ASN A 77 -6.26 -4.99 -14.06
N ILE A 78 -6.32 -4.91 -15.39
CA ILE A 78 -7.19 -3.96 -16.11
C ILE A 78 -8.67 -4.23 -15.78
N LEU A 79 -9.10 -5.49 -15.81
CA LEU A 79 -10.46 -5.88 -15.44
C LEU A 79 -10.77 -5.56 -13.97
N SER A 80 -9.82 -5.80 -13.08
CA SER A 80 -9.96 -5.46 -11.66
C SER A 80 -10.03 -3.94 -11.45
N ALA A 81 -9.22 -3.16 -12.16
CA ALA A 81 -9.23 -1.70 -12.09
C ALA A 81 -10.54 -1.08 -12.60
N ASN A 82 -11.20 -1.75 -13.53
CA ASN A 82 -12.48 -1.31 -14.12
C ASN A 82 -13.71 -1.97 -13.47
N HIS A 83 -13.60 -2.49 -12.23
CA HIS A 83 -14.69 -3.15 -11.50
C HIS A 83 -15.39 -4.28 -12.32
N GLY A 84 -14.61 -4.99 -13.14
CA GLY A 84 -15.12 -6.07 -13.98
C GLY A 84 -15.80 -5.63 -15.28
N ASN A 85 -15.95 -4.34 -15.53
CA ASN A 85 -16.51 -3.84 -16.77
C ASN A 85 -15.51 -4.00 -17.93
N LEU A 86 -15.92 -4.67 -18.98
CA LEU A 86 -15.19 -4.78 -20.25
C LEU A 86 -15.25 -3.42 -20.95
N SER A 87 -14.21 -2.62 -20.77
CA SER A 87 -13.96 -1.40 -21.54
C SER A 87 -13.08 -1.76 -22.73
N TRP A 88 -13.11 -0.98 -23.81
CA TRP A 88 -12.27 -1.21 -25.01
C TRP A 88 -10.75 -1.26 -24.69
N TYR A 89 -10.32 -0.81 -23.53
CA TYR A 89 -8.94 -0.86 -23.04
C TYR A 89 -8.37 -2.29 -22.91
N TRP A 90 -9.19 -3.32 -22.77
CA TRP A 90 -8.70 -4.71 -22.71
C TRP A 90 -8.05 -5.20 -24.00
N ILE A 91 -8.37 -4.54 -25.15
CA ILE A 91 -7.77 -4.85 -26.45
C ILE A 91 -6.30 -4.42 -26.50
N ILE A 92 -5.91 -3.39 -25.76
CA ILE A 92 -4.56 -2.81 -25.85
C ILE A 92 -3.44 -3.80 -25.50
N PRO A 93 -3.49 -4.58 -24.42
CA PRO A 93 -2.47 -5.60 -24.14
C PRO A 93 -2.37 -6.64 -25.25
N LEU A 94 -3.49 -7.03 -25.87
CA LEU A 94 -3.51 -8.01 -26.95
C LEU A 94 -2.87 -7.43 -28.22
N VAL A 95 -3.26 -6.22 -28.60
CA VAL A 95 -2.70 -5.54 -29.79
C VAL A 95 -1.23 -5.23 -29.58
N SER A 96 -0.84 -4.70 -28.44
CA SER A 96 0.56 -4.38 -28.13
C SER A 96 1.45 -5.63 -28.12
N THR A 97 0.94 -6.74 -27.59
CA THR A 97 1.67 -8.03 -27.63
C THR A 97 1.77 -8.57 -29.04
N ALA A 98 0.73 -8.44 -29.88
CA ALA A 98 0.77 -8.85 -31.28
C ALA A 98 1.81 -8.03 -32.07
N ILE A 99 1.86 -6.72 -31.89
CA ILE A 99 2.87 -5.84 -32.51
C ILE A 99 4.28 -6.23 -32.03
N ALA A 100 4.45 -6.50 -30.74
CA ALA A 100 5.72 -6.95 -30.18
C ALA A 100 6.22 -8.25 -30.84
N ILE A 101 5.34 -9.23 -31.07
CA ILE A 101 5.66 -10.48 -31.76
C ILE A 101 6.12 -10.21 -33.21
N VAL A 102 5.43 -9.31 -33.92
CA VAL A 102 5.82 -8.93 -35.30
C VAL A 102 7.22 -8.30 -35.30
N LEU A 103 7.49 -7.36 -34.40
CA LEU A 103 8.82 -6.72 -34.28
C LEU A 103 9.92 -7.73 -33.96
N LEU A 104 9.63 -8.74 -33.15
CA LEU A 104 10.60 -9.78 -32.83
C LEU A 104 10.93 -10.68 -34.03
N LYS A 105 10.00 -10.87 -34.97
CA LYS A 105 10.29 -11.62 -36.22
C LYS A 105 11.33 -10.90 -37.09
N GLU A 106 11.33 -9.59 -37.09
CA GLU A 106 12.28 -8.75 -37.85
C GLU A 106 13.63 -8.57 -37.13
N THR A 107 13.73 -9.06 -35.88
CA THR A 107 14.97 -8.91 -35.08
C THR A 107 16.05 -9.86 -35.60
N ARG A 108 17.27 -9.34 -35.83
CA ARG A 108 18.43 -10.14 -36.25
C ARG A 108 18.96 -11.01 -35.10
N LYS A 109 19.59 -12.15 -35.45
CA LYS A 109 20.22 -13.08 -34.54
C LYS A 109 21.13 -12.38 -33.52
N ILE A 110 21.01 -12.79 -32.27
CA ILE A 110 21.84 -12.33 -31.15
C ILE A 110 22.55 -13.57 -30.57
N SER A 111 23.86 -13.45 -30.30
CA SER A 111 24.61 -14.51 -29.63
C SER A 111 24.30 -14.52 -28.12
N LEU A 112 24.52 -15.66 -27.45
CA LEU A 112 24.31 -15.77 -26.01
C LEU A 112 25.17 -14.77 -25.22
N ASN A 113 26.45 -14.61 -25.62
CA ASN A 113 27.32 -13.59 -25.02
C ASN A 113 26.78 -12.17 -25.22
N GLY A 114 26.19 -11.90 -26.40
CA GLY A 114 25.50 -10.63 -26.68
C GLY A 114 24.30 -10.40 -25.78
N ILE A 115 23.49 -11.44 -25.53
CA ILE A 115 22.37 -11.36 -24.60
C ILE A 115 22.87 -11.06 -23.19
N SER A 116 23.86 -11.79 -22.70
CA SER A 116 24.44 -11.58 -21.37
C SER A 116 24.98 -10.17 -21.20
N PHE A 117 25.67 -9.64 -22.21
CA PHE A 117 26.18 -8.27 -22.20
C PHE A 117 25.05 -7.23 -22.19
N ILE A 118 24.02 -7.41 -23.04
CA ILE A 118 22.87 -6.51 -23.10
C ILE A 118 22.12 -6.53 -21.77
N MET A 119 21.91 -7.70 -21.17
CA MET A 119 21.25 -7.83 -19.88
C MET A 119 22.05 -7.17 -18.75
N PHE A 120 23.37 -7.33 -18.76
CA PHE A 120 24.24 -6.67 -17.79
C PHE A 120 24.17 -5.13 -17.91
N VAL A 121 24.28 -4.60 -19.12
CA VAL A 121 24.19 -3.15 -19.39
C VAL A 121 22.79 -2.63 -19.02
N SER A 122 21.73 -3.33 -19.41
CA SER A 122 20.35 -2.91 -19.10
C SER A 122 20.08 -2.93 -17.60
N MET A 123 20.66 -3.87 -16.85
CA MET A 123 20.61 -3.89 -15.40
C MET A 123 21.32 -2.67 -14.79
N GLY A 124 22.53 -2.33 -15.30
CA GLY A 124 23.25 -1.13 -14.88
C GLY A 124 22.45 0.15 -15.12
N VAL A 125 21.88 0.29 -16.31
CA VAL A 125 21.02 1.44 -16.67
C VAL A 125 19.79 1.51 -15.74
N ASN A 126 19.17 0.37 -15.43
CA ASN A 126 18.01 0.33 -14.56
C ASN A 126 18.37 0.73 -13.11
N ILE A 127 19.52 0.27 -12.60
CA ILE A 127 20.01 0.67 -11.26
C ILE A 127 20.25 2.19 -11.21
N VAL A 128 20.91 2.75 -12.24
CA VAL A 128 21.16 4.18 -12.32
C VAL A 128 19.84 4.95 -12.40
N ALA A 129 18.92 4.53 -13.27
CA ALA A 129 17.61 5.17 -13.41
C ALA A 129 16.79 5.09 -12.10
N ALA A 130 16.85 3.98 -11.37
CA ALA A 130 16.19 3.83 -10.07
C ALA A 130 16.73 4.79 -9.00
N ASN A 131 18.01 5.19 -9.08
CA ASN A 131 18.59 6.20 -8.19
C ASN A 131 18.15 7.63 -8.54
N PHE A 132 17.98 7.93 -9.84
CA PHE A 132 17.49 9.24 -10.28
C PHE A 132 15.96 9.38 -10.15
N PHE A 133 15.22 8.27 -10.22
CA PHE A 133 13.75 8.23 -10.17
C PHE A 133 13.27 7.21 -9.15
N PRO A 134 13.56 7.41 -7.85
CA PRO A 134 13.35 6.38 -6.82
C PRO A 134 11.88 6.01 -6.56
N SER A 135 10.94 6.85 -6.97
CA SER A 135 9.50 6.63 -6.79
C SER A 135 8.82 5.99 -7.99
N GLN A 136 9.55 5.76 -9.10
CA GLN A 136 8.94 5.21 -10.31
C GLN A 136 8.88 3.68 -10.28
N PRO A 137 7.68 3.07 -10.31
CA PRO A 137 7.53 1.61 -10.23
C PRO A 137 8.25 0.84 -11.34
N VAL A 138 8.39 1.45 -12.52
CA VAL A 138 9.08 0.85 -13.69
C VAL A 138 10.55 0.54 -13.38
N PHE A 139 11.17 1.30 -12.48
CA PHE A 139 12.56 1.11 -12.07
C PHE A 139 12.71 0.31 -10.79
N GLU A 140 11.61 -0.03 -10.10
CA GLU A 140 11.67 -0.87 -8.92
C GLU A 140 12.06 -2.31 -9.29
N MET A 141 13.19 -2.76 -8.78
CA MET A 141 13.63 -4.14 -8.84
C MET A 141 13.60 -4.75 -7.41
N PRO A 142 12.53 -5.47 -7.03
CA PRO A 142 12.42 -6.04 -5.68
C PRO A 142 13.62 -6.90 -5.30
N VAL A 143 14.20 -7.64 -6.25
CA VAL A 143 15.40 -8.47 -6.00
C VAL A 143 16.63 -7.60 -5.73
N LEU A 144 16.85 -6.54 -6.53
CA LEU A 144 17.96 -5.61 -6.30
C LEU A 144 17.76 -4.85 -4.99
N ARG A 145 16.53 -4.43 -4.70
CA ARG A 145 16.20 -3.80 -3.42
C ARG A 145 16.45 -4.74 -2.25
N PHE A 146 16.09 -6.01 -2.38
CA PHE A 146 16.41 -7.06 -1.40
C PHE A 146 17.92 -7.26 -1.29
N MET A 147 18.65 -7.41 -2.39
CA MET A 147 20.10 -7.59 -2.39
C MET A 147 20.81 -6.36 -1.81
N THR A 148 20.46 -5.16 -2.23
CA THR A 148 21.07 -3.92 -1.70
C THR A 148 20.71 -3.68 -0.23
N SER A 149 19.53 -4.05 0.20
CA SER A 149 19.13 -4.00 1.61
C SER A 149 19.79 -5.11 2.45
N SER A 150 20.15 -6.23 1.84
CA SER A 150 20.83 -7.35 2.51
C SER A 150 22.34 -7.16 2.59
N PHE A 151 22.94 -6.45 1.64
CA PHE A 151 24.38 -6.12 1.64
C PHE A 151 24.71 -4.81 2.35
N ARG A 152 23.79 -3.88 2.49
CA ARG A 152 23.90 -2.86 3.53
C ARG A 152 23.63 -3.60 4.83
N ALA A 153 24.59 -3.54 5.75
CA ALA A 153 24.34 -3.91 7.14
C ALA A 153 22.93 -3.44 7.48
N PRO A 154 22.04 -4.31 7.94
CA PRO A 154 20.68 -3.92 8.21
C PRO A 154 20.82 -2.64 9.02
N SER A 155 20.40 -1.51 8.44
CA SER A 155 20.28 -0.31 9.23
C SER A 155 19.37 -0.79 10.33
N GLU A 156 19.94 -0.98 11.53
CA GLU A 156 19.22 -1.53 12.66
C GLU A 156 18.02 -0.60 12.79
N ARG A 157 16.89 -1.08 12.35
CA ARG A 157 15.66 -0.36 12.58
C ARG A 157 15.48 -0.43 14.06
N ILE A 158 15.72 0.68 14.70
CA ILE A 158 15.77 0.81 16.15
C ILE A 158 14.41 0.37 16.67
N GLY A 159 14.41 -0.70 17.46
CA GLY A 159 13.26 -1.09 18.26
C GLY A 159 13.14 -0.18 19.48
N LEU A 160 11.95 -0.10 20.08
CA LEU A 160 11.80 0.59 21.35
C LEU A 160 12.66 -0.12 22.42
N THR A 161 13.52 0.66 23.07
CA THR A 161 14.24 0.21 24.26
C THR A 161 13.28 0.04 25.45
N GLU A 162 13.69 -0.69 26.49
CA GLU A 162 12.82 -0.90 27.66
C GLU A 162 12.44 0.41 28.35
N ASP A 163 13.33 1.40 28.37
CA ASP A 163 13.05 2.73 28.92
C ASP A 163 12.00 3.49 28.09
N LEU A 164 12.10 3.41 26.76
CA LEU A 164 11.11 4.01 25.87
C LEU A 164 9.76 3.29 25.93
N LYS A 165 9.76 1.95 26.10
CA LYS A 165 8.52 1.19 26.30
C LYS A 165 7.77 1.67 27.54
N LYS A 166 8.48 1.88 28.66
CA LYS A 166 7.88 2.44 29.87
C LYS A 166 7.38 3.87 29.66
N ARG A 167 8.21 4.72 29.04
CA ARG A 167 7.88 6.13 28.80
C ARG A 167 6.63 6.31 27.93
N TYR A 168 6.47 5.47 26.92
CA TYR A 168 5.36 5.55 25.96
C TYR A 168 4.22 4.59 26.25
N ASN A 169 4.13 4.00 27.45
CA ASN A 169 3.10 3.03 27.81
C ASN A 169 2.95 1.94 26.73
N ALA A 170 4.06 1.35 26.30
CA ALA A 170 4.10 0.47 25.15
C ALA A 170 3.47 -0.90 25.43
N VAL A 171 2.57 -1.32 24.56
CA VAL A 171 1.94 -2.64 24.57
C VAL A 171 2.42 -3.44 23.39
N ASP A 172 3.04 -4.59 23.62
CA ASP A 172 3.45 -5.48 22.54
C ASP A 172 2.27 -6.34 22.04
N SER A 173 1.28 -5.67 21.50
CA SER A 173 0.08 -6.27 20.93
C SER A 173 -0.46 -5.40 19.82
N ALA A 174 -0.89 -6.01 18.74
CA ALA A 174 -1.52 -5.30 17.62
C ALA A 174 -3.02 -5.01 17.86
N MET A 175 -3.64 -5.66 18.82
CA MET A 175 -5.09 -5.61 19.06
C MET A 175 -5.41 -4.80 20.33
N VAL A 176 -5.11 -3.50 20.31
CA VAL A 176 -5.28 -2.62 21.49
C VAL A 176 -6.61 -1.87 21.47
N SER A 177 -7.06 -1.44 20.29
CA SER A 177 -8.23 -0.56 20.10
C SER A 177 -9.52 -1.09 20.72
N ARG A 178 -9.77 -2.40 20.66
CA ARG A 178 -10.97 -3.04 21.23
C ARG A 178 -11.14 -2.77 22.73
N LEU A 179 -10.04 -2.54 23.45
CA LEU A 179 -10.05 -2.30 24.91
C LEU A 179 -10.71 -0.97 25.27
N TYR A 180 -10.81 -0.05 24.32
CA TYR A 180 -11.29 1.31 24.53
C TYR A 180 -12.67 1.57 23.90
N VAL A 181 -13.24 0.59 23.17
CA VAL A 181 -14.58 0.70 22.61
C VAL A 181 -15.60 0.75 23.76
N ASP A 182 -16.43 1.80 23.76
CA ASP A 182 -17.43 2.04 24.81
C ASP A 182 -18.84 1.78 24.27
N SER A 183 -19.49 0.74 24.75
CA SER A 183 -20.83 0.37 24.32
C SER A 183 -21.93 1.31 24.84
N SER A 184 -21.59 2.28 25.70
CA SER A 184 -22.56 3.25 26.26
C SER A 184 -22.73 4.50 25.38
N ARG A 185 -21.78 4.81 24.52
CA ARG A 185 -21.72 6.05 23.70
C ARG A 185 -21.31 5.80 22.26
N ASN A 186 -21.32 6.85 21.42
CA ASN A 186 -20.76 6.81 20.09
C ASN A 186 -19.25 6.52 20.13
N ASN A 187 -18.74 5.81 19.11
CA ASN A 187 -17.31 5.53 18.96
C ASN A 187 -16.84 5.90 17.57
N VAL A 188 -15.70 6.58 17.49
CA VAL A 188 -15.00 6.86 16.25
C VAL A 188 -13.60 6.28 16.35
N MET A 189 -13.31 5.26 15.56
CA MET A 189 -12.01 4.64 15.45
C MET A 189 -11.31 5.18 14.22
N ILE A 190 -10.16 5.81 14.41
CA ILE A 190 -9.41 6.49 13.35
C ILE A 190 -8.06 5.81 13.18
N LEU A 191 -7.81 5.32 11.98
CA LEU A 191 -6.54 4.78 11.57
C LEU A 191 -5.80 5.84 10.75
N VAL A 192 -4.75 6.42 11.32
CA VAL A 192 -3.98 7.49 10.68
C VAL A 192 -2.89 6.87 9.82
N GLU A 193 -2.97 7.12 8.52
CA GLU A 193 -2.04 6.63 7.51
C GLU A 193 -0.62 7.12 7.78
N SER A 194 0.33 6.19 7.78
CA SER A 194 1.77 6.43 7.97
C SER A 194 2.16 7.11 9.28
N TRP A 195 1.34 7.05 10.33
CA TRP A 195 1.65 7.62 11.64
C TRP A 195 2.50 6.66 12.49
N GLY A 196 3.81 6.75 12.33
CA GLY A 196 4.81 6.04 13.15
C GLY A 196 5.28 6.86 14.32
N ILE A 197 6.11 6.27 15.19
CA ILE A 197 6.75 6.97 16.30
C ILE A 197 8.10 7.51 15.83
N PRO A 198 8.31 8.85 15.79
CA PRO A 198 9.60 9.45 15.48
C PRO A 198 10.65 9.10 16.55
N ILE A 199 11.89 8.88 16.13
CA ILE A 199 13.03 8.71 17.06
C ILE A 199 13.31 10.02 17.80
N ASP A 200 13.14 11.16 17.10
CA ASP A 200 13.18 12.46 17.74
C ASP A 200 11.92 12.68 18.58
N THR A 201 12.11 12.62 19.89
CA THR A 201 11.02 12.75 20.87
C THR A 201 10.35 14.12 20.85
N ASN A 202 10.99 15.16 20.30
CA ASN A 202 10.36 16.49 20.18
C ASN A 202 9.19 16.45 19.22
N PHE A 203 9.34 15.82 18.05
CA PHE A 203 8.24 15.65 17.11
C PHE A 203 7.09 14.87 17.74
N PHE A 204 7.38 13.78 18.42
CA PHE A 204 6.35 12.99 19.09
C PHE A 204 5.62 13.78 20.18
N ASN A 205 6.36 14.56 20.98
CA ASN A 205 5.74 15.41 21.99
C ASN A 205 4.85 16.50 21.37
N ASP A 206 5.26 17.08 20.24
CA ASP A 206 4.46 18.10 19.55
C ASP A 206 3.21 17.49 18.93
N GLU A 207 3.26 16.26 18.42
CA GLU A 207 2.07 15.51 17.99
C GLU A 207 1.10 15.30 19.16
N MET A 208 1.59 14.92 20.34
CA MET A 208 0.74 14.69 21.52
C MET A 208 0.09 15.96 22.06
N LYS A 209 0.80 17.12 22.01
CA LYS A 209 0.23 18.43 22.39
C LYS A 209 -1.01 18.83 21.59
N ILE A 210 -1.16 18.34 20.35
CA ILE A 210 -2.33 18.63 19.52
C ILE A 210 -3.61 18.15 20.19
N PHE A 211 -3.54 17.07 20.96
CA PHE A 211 -4.69 16.48 21.65
C PHE A 211 -4.96 17.07 23.04
N GLU A 212 -4.17 18.06 23.46
CA GLU A 212 -4.45 18.74 24.73
C GLU A 212 -5.88 19.27 24.80
N GLY A 213 -6.51 19.02 25.94
CA GLY A 213 -7.92 19.38 26.19
C GLY A 213 -8.97 18.34 25.79
N CYS A 214 -8.58 17.29 25.04
CA CYS A 214 -9.46 16.13 24.79
C CYS A 214 -8.74 14.77 25.02
N LEU A 215 -7.45 14.77 25.38
CA LEU A 215 -6.67 13.57 25.60
C LEU A 215 -7.07 12.91 26.93
N ASN A 216 -7.51 11.66 26.87
CA ASN A 216 -7.75 10.82 28.03
C ASN A 216 -6.57 9.90 28.32
N PHE A 217 -6.05 9.25 27.26
CA PHE A 217 -4.93 8.32 27.38
C PHE A 217 -4.06 8.35 26.11
N ALA A 218 -2.76 8.20 26.28
CA ALA A 218 -1.81 8.01 25.18
C ALA A 218 -0.91 6.81 25.45
N GLY A 219 -0.62 6.05 24.41
CA GLY A 219 0.29 4.91 24.45
C GLY A 219 0.87 4.59 23.09
N THR A 220 1.62 3.52 23.06
CA THR A 220 2.17 2.99 21.80
C THR A 220 1.94 1.49 21.74
N HIS A 221 1.80 0.95 20.54
CA HIS A 221 1.66 -0.49 20.37
C HIS A 221 2.41 -0.99 19.14
N SER A 222 2.65 -2.30 19.09
CA SER A 222 3.33 -2.92 17.96
C SER A 222 2.33 -3.38 16.89
N ARG A 223 2.72 -3.27 15.62
CA ARG A 223 1.99 -3.85 14.49
C ARG A 223 2.59 -5.19 14.07
N ILE A 224 1.77 -6.15 13.69
CA ILE A 224 2.24 -7.43 13.13
C ILE A 224 2.91 -7.16 11.79
N TYR A 225 2.26 -6.34 10.96
CA TYR A 225 2.75 -5.94 9.64
C TYR A 225 2.67 -4.42 9.47
N SER A 226 3.71 -3.82 8.91
CA SER A 226 3.68 -2.41 8.49
C SER A 226 2.88 -2.26 7.20
N ARG A 227 1.55 -2.40 7.27
CA ARG A 227 0.62 -2.32 6.12
C ARG A 227 -0.75 -1.85 6.58
N THR A 228 -1.32 -0.86 5.93
CA THR A 228 -2.65 -0.31 6.23
C THR A 228 -3.75 -1.39 6.25
N ARG A 229 -3.78 -2.27 5.25
CA ARG A 229 -4.73 -3.40 5.24
C ARG A 229 -4.59 -4.33 6.44
N GLY A 230 -3.36 -4.55 6.91
CA GLY A 230 -3.09 -5.34 8.12
C GLY A 230 -3.61 -4.63 9.35
N ALA A 231 -3.28 -3.35 9.50
CA ALA A 231 -3.70 -2.50 10.60
C ALA A 231 -5.22 -2.35 10.69
N GLU A 232 -5.92 -2.10 9.57
CA GLU A 232 -7.39 -2.06 9.55
C GLU A 232 -8.01 -3.35 10.10
N ARG A 233 -7.45 -4.51 9.74
CA ARG A 233 -7.95 -5.78 10.27
C ARG A 233 -7.59 -5.99 11.73
N GLU A 234 -6.37 -5.65 12.14
CA GLU A 234 -5.92 -5.75 13.53
C GLU A 234 -6.77 -4.89 14.46
N ASP A 235 -7.09 -3.67 14.04
CA ASP A 235 -7.83 -2.70 14.84
C ASP A 235 -9.34 -3.03 14.95
N LEU A 236 -9.90 -3.62 13.92
CA LEU A 236 -11.32 -3.93 13.85
C LEU A 236 -11.67 -5.32 14.37
N VAL A 237 -10.69 -6.15 14.75
CA VAL A 237 -10.93 -7.46 15.36
C VAL A 237 -11.37 -7.29 16.83
N ASP A 238 -12.54 -7.82 17.17
CA ASP A 238 -13.03 -7.98 18.54
C ASP A 238 -12.45 -9.24 19.19
N SER A 239 -12.62 -10.38 18.51
CA SER A 239 -12.19 -11.68 19.00
C SER A 239 -11.82 -12.64 17.88
N ILE A 240 -11.07 -13.69 18.24
CA ILE A 240 -10.70 -14.77 17.32
C ILE A 240 -11.32 -16.05 17.88
N ILE A 241 -12.24 -16.63 17.12
CA ILE A 241 -12.91 -17.88 17.45
C ILE A 241 -12.17 -19.03 16.79
N LYS A 242 -11.85 -20.06 17.56
CA LYS A 242 -11.29 -21.30 17.02
C LYS A 242 -12.44 -22.29 16.78
N ASN A 243 -12.65 -22.64 15.53
CA ASN A 243 -13.69 -23.58 15.13
C ASN A 243 -13.29 -25.03 15.46
N GLU A 244 -14.28 -25.94 15.50
CA GLU A 244 -14.09 -27.36 15.78
C GLU A 244 -13.11 -28.04 14.79
N ASN A 245 -13.07 -27.58 13.54
CA ASN A 245 -12.13 -28.04 12.52
C ASN A 245 -10.71 -27.44 12.66
N GLY A 246 -10.43 -26.66 13.71
CA GLY A 246 -9.14 -26.01 13.97
C GLY A 246 -8.90 -24.72 13.19
N SER A 247 -9.79 -24.30 12.30
CA SER A 247 -9.71 -22.99 11.63
C SER A 247 -9.96 -21.86 12.63
N ARG A 248 -9.42 -20.67 12.31
CA ARG A 248 -9.60 -19.47 13.13
C ARG A 248 -10.41 -18.44 12.35
N ASP A 249 -11.55 -18.05 12.90
CA ASP A 249 -12.39 -16.99 12.34
C ASP A 249 -12.29 -15.73 13.20
N SER A 250 -12.21 -14.58 12.54
CA SER A 250 -12.19 -13.28 13.21
C SER A 250 -13.61 -12.74 13.31
N VAL A 251 -13.99 -12.35 14.51
CA VAL A 251 -15.20 -11.55 14.77
C VAL A 251 -14.77 -10.10 14.81
N PHE A 252 -15.49 -9.24 14.13
CA PHE A 252 -15.11 -7.84 13.98
C PHE A 252 -16.02 -6.93 14.83
N ILE A 253 -15.44 -5.87 15.37
CA ILE A 253 -16.11 -4.85 16.21
C ILE A 253 -17.37 -4.29 15.54
N PRO A 254 -17.38 -3.89 14.24
CA PRO A 254 -18.61 -3.39 13.61
C PRO A 254 -19.75 -4.40 13.67
N ALA A 255 -19.52 -5.67 13.39
CA ALA A 255 -20.54 -6.70 13.48
C ALA A 255 -21.08 -6.88 14.91
N VAL A 256 -20.18 -6.85 15.91
CA VAL A 256 -20.58 -6.96 17.34
C VAL A 256 -21.42 -5.77 17.77
N LEU A 257 -21.04 -4.55 17.35
CA LEU A 257 -21.75 -3.33 17.70
C LEU A 257 -23.09 -3.20 16.96
N SER A 258 -23.16 -3.59 15.68
CA SER A 258 -24.43 -3.64 14.94
C SER A 258 -25.44 -4.56 15.63
N ASN A 259 -25.01 -5.72 16.13
CA ASN A 259 -25.85 -6.62 16.94
C ASN A 259 -26.31 -6.00 18.27
N LYS A 260 -25.65 -4.95 18.76
CA LYS A 260 -26.02 -4.16 19.94
C LYS A 260 -26.84 -2.91 19.61
N GLY A 261 -27.28 -2.76 18.35
CA GLY A 261 -28.10 -1.64 17.88
C GLY A 261 -27.33 -0.37 17.50
N PHE A 262 -26.01 -0.47 17.31
CA PHE A 262 -25.25 0.62 16.72
C PHE A 262 -25.42 0.64 15.21
N LYS A 263 -25.42 1.85 14.61
CA LYS A 263 -25.15 2.02 13.18
C LYS A 263 -23.62 2.01 12.98
N SER A 264 -23.11 1.01 12.27
CA SER A 264 -21.67 0.86 12.01
C SER A 264 -21.31 1.32 10.59
N VAL A 265 -20.33 2.23 10.45
CA VAL A 265 -19.98 2.84 9.18
C VAL A 265 -18.47 2.82 8.99
N PHE A 266 -18.00 2.38 7.82
CA PHE A 266 -16.61 2.54 7.39
C PHE A 266 -16.49 3.72 6.43
N MET A 267 -15.47 4.56 6.61
CA MET A 267 -15.21 5.72 5.75
C MET A 267 -13.76 5.76 5.26
N PHE A 268 -13.60 6.04 3.96
CA PHE A 268 -12.30 6.26 3.35
C PHE A 268 -12.38 7.29 2.21
N GLY A 269 -11.47 8.26 2.22
CA GLY A 269 -11.41 9.35 1.24
C GLY A 269 -10.82 8.96 -0.12
N GLY A 270 -11.12 7.78 -0.62
CA GLY A 270 -10.63 7.28 -1.90
C GLY A 270 -11.45 6.12 -2.44
N ASP A 271 -11.05 5.64 -3.62
CA ASP A 271 -11.71 4.52 -4.28
C ASP A 271 -11.51 3.19 -3.52
N SER A 272 -12.51 2.33 -3.55
CA SER A 272 -12.51 1.04 -2.86
C SER A 272 -11.44 0.07 -3.35
N SER A 273 -10.96 0.23 -4.58
CA SER A 273 -9.88 -0.60 -5.15
C SER A 273 -8.52 -0.33 -4.50
N ILE A 274 -8.33 0.85 -3.89
CA ILE A 274 -7.11 1.19 -3.17
C ILE A 274 -6.89 0.19 -2.04
N GLN A 275 -5.74 -0.50 -2.06
CA GLN A 275 -5.38 -1.60 -1.16
C GLN A 275 -6.39 -2.77 -1.18
N HIS A 276 -7.22 -2.88 -2.21
CA HIS A 276 -8.25 -3.91 -2.38
C HIS A 276 -9.30 -3.93 -1.26
N ARG A 277 -9.69 -2.76 -0.73
CA ARG A 277 -10.73 -2.63 0.31
C ARG A 277 -12.08 -3.18 -0.14
N ASP A 278 -12.40 -3.11 -1.44
CA ASP A 278 -13.56 -3.75 -2.07
C ASP A 278 -13.71 -5.24 -1.73
N ARG A 279 -12.59 -5.93 -1.42
CA ARG A 279 -12.58 -7.38 -1.18
C ARG A 279 -12.76 -7.79 0.26
N TYR A 280 -12.50 -6.91 1.24
CA TYR A 280 -12.49 -7.33 2.63
C TYR A 280 -13.30 -6.45 3.59
N ILE A 281 -13.48 -5.15 3.35
CA ILE A 281 -14.20 -4.27 4.28
C ILE A 281 -15.65 -4.73 4.46
N HIS A 282 -16.35 -5.10 3.36
CA HIS A 282 -17.73 -5.61 3.44
C HIS A 282 -17.88 -6.90 4.25
N ARG A 283 -16.78 -7.64 4.46
CA ARG A 283 -16.80 -8.88 5.27
C ARG A 283 -16.63 -8.64 6.77
N MET A 284 -16.40 -7.39 7.17
CA MET A 284 -16.21 -7.03 8.58
C MET A 284 -17.52 -6.68 9.28
N GLY A 285 -18.66 -6.69 8.56
CA GLY A 285 -19.99 -6.52 9.13
C GLY A 285 -20.36 -5.06 9.41
N PHE A 286 -19.86 -4.13 8.63
CA PHE A 286 -20.37 -2.75 8.61
C PHE A 286 -21.75 -2.68 7.97
N ASP A 287 -22.64 -1.86 8.55
CA ASP A 287 -23.96 -1.57 7.97
C ASP A 287 -23.84 -0.69 6.72
N GLU A 288 -22.84 0.22 6.72
CA GLU A 288 -22.59 1.14 5.63
C GLU A 288 -21.10 1.26 5.36
N VAL A 289 -20.72 1.33 4.07
CA VAL A 289 -19.33 1.50 3.64
C VAL A 289 -19.27 2.67 2.65
N VAL A 290 -18.54 3.72 3.02
CA VAL A 290 -18.45 4.96 2.25
C VAL A 290 -17.06 5.09 1.64
N PHE A 291 -16.99 5.01 0.33
CA PHE A 291 -15.83 5.33 -0.49
C PHE A 291 -16.12 6.55 -1.35
N THR A 292 -15.10 7.33 -1.67
CA THR A 292 -15.23 8.47 -2.59
C THR A 292 -14.67 8.09 -3.96
N LYS A 293 -15.39 8.44 -5.05
CA LYS A 293 -14.91 8.18 -6.42
C LYS A 293 -13.66 9.00 -6.74
N GLU A 294 -13.64 10.24 -6.25
CA GLU A 294 -12.50 11.13 -6.33
C GLU A 294 -11.77 11.18 -4.98
N ILE A 295 -10.51 11.56 -5.03
CA ILE A 295 -9.70 11.75 -3.83
C ILE A 295 -10.30 12.86 -2.99
N SER A 296 -10.72 12.52 -1.78
CA SER A 296 -11.21 13.48 -0.78
C SER A 296 -10.18 13.61 0.34
N SER A 297 -9.93 14.85 0.77
CA SER A 297 -9.05 15.13 1.92
C SER A 297 -9.64 14.64 3.24
N ASP A 298 -8.79 14.49 4.23
CA ASP A 298 -9.19 14.10 5.58
C ASP A 298 -10.19 15.09 6.19
N SER A 299 -10.08 16.38 5.87
CA SER A 299 -11.04 17.40 6.32
C SER A 299 -12.46 17.18 5.79
N VAL A 300 -12.59 16.71 4.54
CA VAL A 300 -13.92 16.41 3.94
C VAL A 300 -14.55 15.20 4.62
N ILE A 301 -13.76 14.18 4.91
CA ILE A 301 -14.26 12.99 5.64
C ILE A 301 -14.64 13.35 7.08
N ALA A 302 -13.82 14.16 7.76
CA ALA A 302 -14.13 14.65 9.11
C ALA A 302 -15.46 15.43 9.17
N LEU A 303 -15.75 16.28 8.17
CA LEU A 303 -17.04 16.98 8.08
C LEU A 303 -18.22 16.01 7.90
N LYS A 304 -18.06 14.95 7.14
CA LYS A 304 -19.11 13.91 7.01
C LYS A 304 -19.35 13.18 8.35
N ILE A 305 -18.27 12.89 9.09
CA ILE A 305 -18.37 12.27 10.43
C ILE A 305 -19.04 13.25 11.40
N ASP A 306 -18.66 14.54 11.38
CA ASP A 306 -19.27 15.59 12.20
C ASP A 306 -20.80 15.67 11.98
N SER A 307 -21.24 15.69 10.72
CA SER A 307 -22.67 15.67 10.37
C SER A 307 -23.35 14.39 10.87
N MET A 308 -22.74 13.23 10.63
CA MET A 308 -23.29 11.94 11.05
C MET A 308 -23.49 11.86 12.58
N LEU A 309 -22.52 12.33 13.37
CA LEU A 309 -22.59 12.31 14.83
C LEU A 309 -23.66 13.27 15.37
N LYS A 310 -23.94 14.38 14.68
CA LYS A 310 -25.01 15.33 15.04
C LYS A 310 -26.41 14.81 14.72
N ASP A 311 -26.55 14.14 13.58
CA ASP A 311 -27.86 13.75 13.03
C ASP A 311 -28.30 12.35 13.47
N SER A 312 -27.44 11.60 14.19
CA SER A 312 -27.72 10.22 14.56
C SER A 312 -28.76 10.09 15.65
N THR A 313 -29.83 9.36 15.37
CA THR A 313 -30.86 8.95 16.34
C THR A 313 -30.51 7.67 17.10
N SER A 314 -29.50 6.95 16.64
CA SER A 314 -28.98 5.72 17.25
C SER A 314 -27.49 5.88 17.56
N LYS A 315 -26.97 5.05 18.45
CA LYS A 315 -25.52 5.00 18.71
C LYS A 315 -24.78 4.63 17.43
N THR A 316 -23.67 5.30 17.19
CA THR A 316 -22.90 5.14 15.95
C THR A 316 -21.48 4.66 16.24
N PHE A 317 -21.01 3.73 15.43
CA PHE A 317 -19.61 3.33 15.35
C PHE A 317 -19.07 3.72 13.98
N VAL A 318 -18.08 4.59 13.95
CA VAL A 318 -17.41 4.98 12.70
C VAL A 318 -15.98 4.45 12.72
N ALA A 319 -15.57 3.74 11.67
CA ALA A 319 -14.18 3.44 11.41
C ALA A 319 -13.70 4.28 10.21
N TRP A 320 -12.68 5.09 10.41
CA TRP A 320 -12.15 5.98 9.40
C TRP A 320 -10.66 5.75 9.21
N THR A 321 -10.23 5.45 7.99
CA THR A 321 -8.81 5.44 7.60
C THR A 321 -8.50 6.76 6.91
N THR A 322 -7.52 7.52 7.43
CA THR A 322 -7.09 8.80 6.84
C THR A 322 -6.26 8.58 5.59
N ARG A 323 -5.99 9.66 4.85
CA ARG A 323 -5.31 9.55 3.57
C ARG A 323 -4.27 10.63 3.27
N ASP A 324 -4.39 11.83 3.83
CA ASP A 324 -3.57 12.99 3.44
C ASP A 324 -2.06 12.74 3.64
N THR A 325 -1.70 11.81 4.52
CA THR A 325 -0.34 11.37 4.82
C THR A 325 0.12 10.16 3.99
N GLN A 326 -0.64 9.76 2.96
CA GLN A 326 -0.28 8.66 2.08
C GLN A 326 0.89 9.02 1.15
N PHE A 327 1.86 8.13 1.04
CA PHE A 327 2.98 8.25 0.10
C PHE A 327 2.58 7.86 -1.34
N PRO A 328 3.29 8.42 -2.37
CA PRO A 328 4.52 9.21 -2.31
C PRO A 328 4.32 10.70 -2.00
N MET A 329 5.34 11.33 -1.37
CA MET A 329 5.37 12.76 -1.04
C MET A 329 6.78 13.30 -1.35
N GLY A 330 6.96 14.06 -2.43
CA GLY A 330 8.26 14.64 -2.80
C GLY A 330 9.29 13.60 -3.29
N ASP A 331 10.43 14.10 -3.73
CA ASP A 331 11.44 13.31 -4.42
C ASP A 331 12.69 13.03 -3.54
N ASP A 332 12.96 13.84 -2.55
CA ASP A 332 14.12 13.72 -1.65
C ASP A 332 13.69 13.67 -0.17
N ALA A 333 14.58 13.18 0.70
CA ALA A 333 14.28 12.94 2.10
C ALA A 333 13.94 14.23 2.89
N ALA A 334 14.56 15.37 2.57
CA ALA A 334 14.32 16.63 3.28
C ALA A 334 12.96 17.24 2.90
N THR A 335 12.62 17.22 1.61
CA THR A 335 11.32 17.64 1.10
C THR A 335 10.21 16.74 1.64
N VAL A 336 10.43 15.42 1.65
CA VAL A 336 9.50 14.45 2.23
C VAL A 336 9.25 14.71 3.71
N GLU A 337 10.31 14.95 4.49
CA GLU A 337 10.19 15.22 5.92
C GLU A 337 9.30 16.44 6.20
N LYS A 338 9.56 17.54 5.51
CA LYS A 338 8.78 18.78 5.66
C LYS A 338 7.30 18.55 5.31
N ILE A 339 7.02 17.97 4.15
CA ILE A 339 5.64 17.73 3.67
C ILE A 339 4.92 16.74 4.60
N TYR A 340 5.61 15.68 5.02
CA TYR A 340 5.04 14.66 5.90
C TYR A 340 4.59 15.25 7.24
N PHE A 341 5.47 15.97 7.95
CA PHE A 341 5.12 16.55 9.24
C PHE A 341 4.05 17.63 9.12
N GLU A 342 4.09 18.46 8.07
CA GLU A 342 3.03 19.43 7.81
C GLU A 342 1.65 18.75 7.65
N LYS A 343 1.57 17.72 6.83
CA LYS A 343 0.34 16.96 6.61
C LYS A 343 -0.08 16.17 7.84
N MET A 344 0.87 15.55 8.54
CA MET A 344 0.59 14.79 9.75
C MET A 344 0.01 15.70 10.85
N PHE A 345 0.65 16.83 11.14
CA PHE A 345 0.11 17.79 12.10
C PHE A 345 -1.27 18.32 11.69
N ASN A 346 -1.50 18.53 10.40
CA ASN A 346 -2.83 18.94 9.91
C ASN A 346 -3.89 17.85 10.14
N THR A 347 -3.60 16.60 9.76
CA THR A 347 -4.51 15.47 9.99
C THR A 347 -4.81 15.29 11.49
N LEU A 348 -3.79 15.33 12.36
CA LEU A 348 -3.98 15.20 13.80
C LEU A 348 -4.81 16.36 14.38
N LYS A 349 -4.64 17.60 13.89
CA LYS A 349 -5.47 18.76 14.27
C LYS A 349 -6.92 18.57 13.86
N ILE A 350 -7.19 18.10 12.63
CA ILE A 350 -8.55 17.78 12.16
C ILE A 350 -9.21 16.78 13.11
N VAL A 351 -8.50 15.74 13.48
CA VAL A 351 -8.99 14.72 14.43
C VAL A 351 -9.26 15.29 15.81
N ALA A 352 -8.34 16.09 16.36
CA ALA A 352 -8.49 16.72 17.66
C ALA A 352 -9.68 17.71 17.69
N GLU A 353 -9.85 18.51 16.64
CA GLU A 353 -10.99 19.43 16.51
C GLU A 353 -12.32 18.67 16.43
N LEU A 354 -12.36 17.56 15.69
CA LEU A 354 -13.55 16.70 15.63
C LEU A 354 -13.87 16.13 17.02
N ALA A 355 -12.88 15.66 17.76
CA ALA A 355 -13.08 15.14 19.11
C ALA A 355 -13.56 16.24 20.08
N LYS A 356 -12.99 17.44 20.04
CA LYS A 356 -13.41 18.59 20.87
C LYS A 356 -14.84 19.03 20.59
N LYS A 357 -15.36 18.86 19.36
CA LYS A 357 -16.76 19.14 19.00
C LYS A 357 -17.75 18.10 19.55
N HIS A 358 -17.27 16.87 19.82
CA HIS A 358 -18.11 15.73 20.26
C HIS A 358 -17.58 15.14 21.57
N PRO A 359 -17.62 15.86 22.69
CA PRO A 359 -17.07 15.39 23.97
C PRO A 359 -17.77 14.14 24.52
N GLU A 360 -19.00 13.86 24.08
CA GLU A 360 -19.77 12.67 24.44
C GLU A 360 -19.37 11.42 23.64
N THR A 361 -18.55 11.57 22.60
CA THR A 361 -18.12 10.49 21.70
C THR A 361 -16.73 10.02 22.08
N ARG A 362 -16.52 8.71 22.13
CA ARG A 362 -15.21 8.08 22.30
C ARG A 362 -14.44 8.08 20.99
N PHE A 363 -13.26 8.70 20.97
CA PHE A 363 -12.35 8.61 19.83
C PHE A 363 -11.16 7.71 20.18
N ILE A 364 -10.87 6.75 19.31
CA ILE A 364 -9.72 5.85 19.39
C ILE A 364 -8.88 6.09 18.13
N VAL A 365 -7.76 6.76 18.28
CA VAL A 365 -6.92 7.20 17.15
C VAL A 365 -5.59 6.46 17.22
N GLN A 366 -5.16 5.86 16.11
CA GLN A 366 -3.93 5.07 16.11
C GLN A 366 -3.25 5.12 14.73
N GLY A 367 -1.93 4.96 14.73
CA GLY A 367 -1.17 4.87 13.49
C GLY A 367 -1.32 3.49 12.83
N ASP A 368 -1.30 3.44 11.50
CA ASP A 368 -1.32 2.17 10.79
C ASP A 368 0.08 1.54 10.67
N HIS A 369 1.10 2.33 10.40
CA HIS A 369 2.50 1.95 10.32
C HIS A 369 3.41 3.18 10.26
N GLU A 370 4.70 2.97 10.43
CA GLU A 370 5.72 3.97 10.10
C GLU A 370 5.72 4.28 8.59
N PRO A 371 6.29 5.42 8.13
CA PRO A 371 6.29 5.81 6.70
C PRO A 371 7.18 4.92 5.83
N ILE A 372 6.75 3.65 5.63
CA ILE A 372 7.50 2.59 4.94
C ILE A 372 7.80 2.85 3.48
N LEU A 373 6.96 3.63 2.81
CA LEU A 373 7.10 3.97 1.39
C LEU A 373 7.93 5.24 1.16
N SER A 374 8.42 5.86 2.23
CA SER A 374 9.29 7.03 2.15
C SER A 374 10.74 6.67 1.75
N PRO A 375 11.56 7.66 1.34
CA PRO A 375 13.00 7.48 1.17
C PRO A 375 13.64 6.86 2.42
N GLN A 376 14.68 6.04 2.22
CA GLN A 376 15.31 5.28 3.30
C GLN A 376 15.80 6.19 4.45
N GLU A 377 16.39 7.32 4.12
CA GLU A 377 16.95 8.29 5.10
C GLU A 377 15.85 8.85 6.01
N PHE A 378 14.68 9.17 5.47
CA PHE A 378 13.54 9.62 6.26
C PHE A 378 12.93 8.47 7.07
N ARG A 379 12.75 7.31 6.48
CA ARG A 379 12.18 6.14 7.15
C ARG A 379 13.01 5.68 8.36
N GLN A 380 14.33 5.89 8.34
CA GLN A 380 15.22 5.57 9.47
C GLN A 380 14.98 6.45 10.69
N LYS A 381 14.26 7.56 10.56
CA LYS A 381 13.88 8.45 11.66
C LYS A 381 12.71 7.94 12.50
N PHE A 382 12.19 6.75 12.23
CA PHE A 382 11.05 6.16 12.92
C PHE A 382 11.38 4.78 13.50
N TYR A 383 10.77 4.48 14.65
CA TYR A 383 10.80 3.14 15.22
C TYR A 383 10.04 2.17 14.35
N ARG A 384 10.63 1.00 14.07
CA ARG A 384 10.00 0.00 13.21
C ARG A 384 8.85 -0.67 13.91
N ARG A 385 7.69 -0.73 13.24
CA ARG A 385 6.48 -1.43 13.65
C ARG A 385 5.83 -0.91 14.94
N TRP A 386 6.33 0.17 15.51
CA TRP A 386 5.72 0.82 16.64
C TRP A 386 4.92 2.03 16.17
N VAL A 387 3.68 2.11 16.62
CA VAL A 387 2.76 3.18 16.28
C VAL A 387 2.15 3.78 17.53
N PRO A 388 1.85 5.08 17.54
CA PRO A 388 1.13 5.69 18.63
C PRO A 388 -0.35 5.32 18.59
N TYR A 389 -0.99 5.39 19.75
CA TYR A 389 -2.43 5.47 19.86
C TYR A 389 -2.83 6.44 20.95
N VAL A 390 -3.96 7.12 20.73
CA VAL A 390 -4.57 8.00 21.73
C VAL A 390 -6.05 7.70 21.85
N VAL A 391 -6.54 7.82 23.08
CA VAL A 391 -7.96 7.73 23.40
C VAL A 391 -8.40 9.11 23.85
N LEU A 392 -9.41 9.67 23.17
CA LEU A 392 -9.92 11.01 23.43
C LEU A 392 -11.35 10.91 23.98
N ASN A 393 -11.72 11.78 24.93
CA ASN A 393 -13.01 11.96 25.59
C ASN A 393 -13.42 10.78 26.51
#